data_fb57a1b7558631c33bc3273c60e62048
#
_entry.id   fb57a1b7558631c33bc3273c60e62048
#
_cell.length_a   1.000
_cell.length_b   1.000
_cell.length_c   1.000
_cell.angle_alpha   90.00
_cell.angle_beta   90.00
_cell.angle_gamma   90.00
#
_symmetry.space_group_name_H-M   'P 1'
#
loop_
_entity.id
_entity.type
_entity.pdbx_description
1 polymer ?
#
loop_
_entity_poly.entity_id
_entity_poly.type
_entity_poly.pdbx_seq_one_letter_code
_entity_poly.pdbx_strand_id
1 'polypeptide(L)'
;MSDPATQLVRAYLHINGYFSATEYPLVEKIHGAAPRSVTDIDLLAIRFGHRTADAMALGDPERSIVGPVVESVDPILDCDDQATDMILGEIKQGHAHVNAGARNLNALAATLHRFGCCPAGRATNMARQLV
;
A
#
# COMPACT_ATOMS: atom_id res chain seq x y z
N MET A 1 -16.42 -2.22 -10.36
CA MET A 1 -15.83 -1.21 -11.30
C MET A 1 -15.34 -0.05 -10.47
N SER A 2 -14.07 0.24 -10.52
CA SER A 2 -13.51 1.38 -9.76
C SER A 2 -14.00 2.70 -10.36
N ASP A 3 -14.33 3.65 -9.48
CA ASP A 3 -14.70 4.99 -9.91
C ASP A 3 -13.49 5.76 -10.52
N PRO A 4 -13.74 6.85 -11.27
CA PRO A 4 -12.67 7.61 -11.92
C PRO A 4 -11.61 8.16 -10.98
N ALA A 5 -11.99 8.55 -9.75
CA ALA A 5 -11.05 9.08 -8.77
C ALA A 5 -10.07 7.98 -8.31
N THR A 6 -10.57 6.78 -8.05
CA THR A 6 -9.74 5.61 -7.72
C THR A 6 -8.80 5.27 -8.87
N GLN A 7 -9.25 5.30 -10.11
CA GLN A 7 -8.40 5.05 -11.28
C GLN A 7 -7.28 6.08 -11.41
N LEU A 8 -7.58 7.35 -11.18
CA LEU A 8 -6.58 8.42 -11.23
C LEU A 8 -5.50 8.24 -10.16
N VAL A 9 -5.89 7.93 -8.92
CA VAL A 9 -4.94 7.69 -7.82
C VAL A 9 -4.08 6.46 -8.12
N ARG A 10 -4.67 5.39 -8.64
CA ARG A 10 -3.92 4.20 -9.05
C ARG A 10 -2.88 4.52 -10.11
N ALA A 11 -3.25 5.27 -11.14
CA ALA A 11 -2.33 5.67 -12.21
C ALA A 11 -1.17 6.51 -11.65
N TYR A 12 -1.47 7.47 -10.78
CA TYR A 12 -0.46 8.29 -10.12
C TYR A 12 0.52 7.44 -9.28
N LEU A 13 0.01 6.51 -8.47
CA LEU A 13 0.85 5.63 -7.68
C LEU A 13 1.65 4.66 -8.56
N HIS A 14 1.05 4.17 -9.65
CA HIS A 14 1.75 3.27 -10.57
C HIS A 14 2.98 3.94 -11.20
N ILE A 15 2.85 5.17 -11.68
CA ILE A 15 4.00 5.91 -12.25
C ILE A 15 5.06 6.24 -11.20
N ASN A 16 4.70 6.27 -9.90
CA ASN A 16 5.63 6.43 -8.79
C ASN A 16 6.15 5.09 -8.24
N GLY A 17 5.89 3.99 -8.94
CA GLY A 17 6.50 2.70 -8.66
C GLY A 17 5.74 1.82 -7.67
N TYR A 18 4.48 2.10 -7.40
CA TYR A 18 3.64 1.28 -6.53
C TYR A 18 2.88 0.23 -7.30
N PHE A 19 2.75 -0.95 -6.71
CA PHE A 19 1.73 -1.93 -7.04
C PHE A 19 0.50 -1.65 -6.19
N SER A 20 -0.70 -1.79 -6.74
CA SER A 20 -1.91 -1.48 -6.00
C SER A 20 -3.02 -2.52 -6.20
N ALA A 21 -3.81 -2.70 -5.16
CA ALA A 21 -5.08 -3.41 -5.18
C ALA A 21 -6.19 -2.47 -4.71
N THR A 22 -7.36 -2.60 -5.31
CA THR A 22 -8.54 -1.82 -4.94
C THR A 22 -9.56 -2.69 -4.23
N GLU A 23 -10.47 -2.06 -3.49
CA GLU A 23 -11.55 -2.76 -2.77
C GLU A 23 -10.98 -3.88 -1.88
N TYR A 24 -9.90 -3.59 -1.16
CA TYR A 24 -9.22 -4.57 -0.34
C TYR A 24 -9.95 -4.77 1.00
N PRO A 25 -10.44 -5.98 1.30
CA PRO A 25 -11.25 -6.20 2.50
C PRO A 25 -10.40 -6.16 3.77
N LEU A 26 -10.82 -5.34 4.74
CA LEU A 26 -10.34 -5.41 6.11
C LEU A 26 -11.13 -6.48 6.85
N VAL A 27 -10.45 -7.54 7.25
CA VAL A 27 -11.04 -8.69 7.91
C VAL A 27 -10.53 -8.76 9.34
N GLU A 28 -11.42 -8.74 10.30
CA GLU A 28 -11.08 -9.03 11.69
C GLU A 28 -11.31 -10.51 12.01
N LYS A 29 -10.43 -11.04 12.85
CA LYS A 29 -10.55 -12.38 13.39
C LYS A 29 -10.95 -12.27 14.86
N ILE A 30 -12.12 -12.78 15.18
CA ILE A 30 -12.64 -12.85 16.54
C ILE A 30 -12.37 -14.26 17.05
N HIS A 31 -11.80 -14.36 18.26
CA HIS A 31 -11.54 -15.66 18.87
C HIS A 31 -12.83 -16.49 19.00
N GLY A 32 -12.80 -17.71 18.46
CA GLY A 32 -13.96 -18.62 18.49
C GLY A 32 -15.05 -18.36 17.45
N ALA A 33 -14.86 -17.39 16.56
CA ALA A 33 -15.81 -17.06 15.48
C ALA A 33 -15.13 -17.09 14.11
N ALA A 34 -15.93 -17.17 13.04
CA ALA A 34 -15.46 -17.03 11.68
C ALA A 34 -14.94 -15.60 11.44
N PRO A 35 -13.89 -15.42 10.64
CA PRO A 35 -13.44 -14.09 10.23
C PRO A 35 -14.57 -13.33 9.54
N ARG A 36 -14.69 -12.03 9.83
CA ARG A 36 -15.68 -11.16 9.19
C ARG A 36 -15.04 -9.94 8.56
N SER A 37 -15.59 -9.51 7.45
CA SER A 37 -15.22 -8.24 6.84
C SER A 37 -15.78 -7.07 7.65
N VAL A 38 -14.93 -6.12 7.95
CA VAL A 38 -15.31 -4.89 8.69
C VAL A 38 -15.68 -3.79 7.70
N THR A 39 -14.86 -3.63 6.70
CA THR A 39 -15.03 -2.68 5.59
C THR A 39 -14.05 -3.04 4.48
N ASP A 40 -14.18 -2.40 3.34
CA ASP A 40 -13.17 -2.44 2.29
C ASP A 40 -12.37 -1.13 2.32
N ILE A 41 -11.05 -1.25 2.11
CA ILE A 41 -10.20 -0.10 1.82
C ILE A 41 -10.23 0.13 0.31
N ASP A 42 -10.44 1.37 -0.11
CA ASP A 42 -10.52 1.71 -1.52
C ASP A 42 -9.22 1.40 -2.26
N LEU A 43 -8.07 1.57 -1.59
CA LEU A 43 -6.76 1.34 -2.16
C LEU A 43 -5.77 0.81 -1.14
N LEU A 44 -5.07 -0.25 -1.53
CA LEU A 44 -3.86 -0.74 -0.89
C LEU A 44 -2.73 -0.67 -1.91
N ALA A 45 -1.65 0.02 -1.60
CA ALA A 45 -0.50 0.14 -2.49
C ALA A 45 0.80 -0.18 -1.77
N ILE A 46 1.75 -0.77 -2.49
CA ILE A 46 3.06 -1.12 -1.98
C ILE A 46 4.14 -0.75 -2.98
N ARG A 47 5.23 -0.18 -2.48
CA ARG A 47 6.46 0.09 -3.22
C ARG A 47 7.61 -0.60 -2.52
N PHE A 48 8.32 -1.46 -3.23
CA PHE A 48 9.49 -2.14 -2.67
C PHE A 48 10.67 -1.18 -2.56
N GLY A 49 11.42 -1.29 -1.45
CA GLY A 49 12.71 -0.61 -1.30
C GLY A 49 13.82 -1.20 -2.18
N HIS A 50 14.98 -0.60 -2.14
CA HIS A 50 16.21 -1.03 -2.85
C HIS A 50 16.08 -1.10 -4.38
N ARG A 51 15.20 -0.31 -4.97
CA ARG A 51 14.89 -0.40 -6.40
C ARG A 51 16.00 0.06 -7.32
N THR A 52 16.82 1.02 -6.89
CA THR A 52 17.82 1.65 -7.74
C THR A 52 19.18 0.96 -7.70
N ALA A 53 19.62 0.52 -6.52
CA ALA A 53 20.94 -0.10 -6.38
C ALA A 53 21.02 -1.48 -7.05
N ASP A 54 19.98 -2.30 -6.89
CA ASP A 54 19.96 -3.66 -7.43
C ASP A 54 19.70 -3.69 -8.94
N ALA A 55 18.94 -2.75 -9.46
CA ALA A 55 18.72 -2.63 -10.90
C ALA A 55 20.01 -2.23 -11.65
N MET A 56 20.88 -1.44 -11.01
CA MET A 56 22.19 -1.10 -11.56
C MET A 56 23.21 -2.24 -11.44
N ALA A 57 23.09 -3.08 -10.42
CA ALA A 57 24.01 -4.21 -10.20
C ALA A 57 23.77 -5.38 -11.16
N LEU A 58 22.58 -5.50 -11.73
CA LEU A 58 22.18 -6.57 -12.66
C LEU A 58 22.18 -6.15 -14.13
N GLY A 59 22.43 -4.85 -14.42
CA GLY A 59 22.33 -4.29 -15.76
C GLY A 59 23.63 -4.38 -16.56
N ASP A 60 23.63 -5.20 -17.61
CA ASP A 60 24.51 -4.97 -18.75
C ASP A 60 24.10 -3.64 -19.41
N PRO A 61 24.99 -2.62 -19.42
CA PRO A 61 24.67 -1.30 -19.96
C PRO A 61 24.17 -1.32 -21.42
N GLU A 62 24.51 -2.34 -22.16
CA GLU A 62 24.08 -2.50 -23.56
C GLU A 62 22.70 -3.16 -23.72
N ARG A 63 22.13 -3.72 -22.65
CA ARG A 63 20.80 -4.36 -22.66
C ARG A 63 19.70 -3.59 -21.96
N SER A 64 19.98 -2.40 -21.51
CA SER A 64 18.99 -1.51 -20.90
C SER A 64 18.01 -0.98 -21.95
N ILE A 65 17.15 -1.85 -22.44
CA ILE A 65 16.02 -1.50 -23.31
C ILE A 65 14.93 -0.77 -22.50
N VAL A 66 15.00 -0.85 -21.19
CA VAL A 66 14.11 -0.14 -20.29
C VAL A 66 14.89 1.06 -19.78
N GLY A 67 14.60 2.22 -20.28
CA GLY A 67 15.07 3.48 -19.72
C GLY A 67 14.73 3.55 -18.23
N PRO A 68 15.32 4.47 -17.48
CA PRO A 68 15.10 4.59 -16.04
C PRO A 68 13.60 4.64 -15.76
N VAL A 69 13.11 3.59 -15.13
CA VAL A 69 11.66 3.38 -14.95
C VAL A 69 11.07 4.45 -14.04
N VAL A 70 11.84 4.93 -13.08
CA VAL A 70 11.51 6.12 -12.28
C VAL A 70 12.82 6.65 -11.71
N GLU A 71 13.30 7.78 -12.19
CA GLU A 71 14.48 8.43 -11.61
C GLU A 71 14.19 9.13 -10.29
N SER A 72 12.94 9.57 -10.11
CA SER A 72 12.50 10.25 -8.89
C SER A 72 11.03 9.94 -8.61
N VAL A 73 10.73 9.72 -7.35
CA VAL A 73 9.38 9.60 -6.83
C VAL A 73 8.88 11.00 -6.47
N ASP A 74 7.58 11.24 -6.62
CA ASP A 74 6.98 12.51 -6.18
C ASP A 74 7.30 12.75 -4.70
N PRO A 75 7.94 13.87 -4.34
CA PRO A 75 8.33 14.17 -2.96
C PRO A 75 7.16 14.22 -1.97
N ILE A 76 5.94 14.46 -2.45
CA ILE A 76 4.73 14.46 -1.61
C ILE A 76 4.49 13.09 -0.97
N LEU A 77 4.92 12.01 -1.62
CA LEU A 77 4.78 10.65 -1.08
C LEU A 77 5.72 10.37 0.08
N ASP A 78 6.78 11.17 0.24
CA ASP A 78 7.75 11.10 1.35
C ASP A 78 8.25 9.67 1.62
N CYS A 79 8.50 8.91 0.56
CA CYS A 79 8.92 7.53 0.68
C CYS A 79 10.45 7.40 0.66
N ASP A 80 10.95 6.48 1.47
CA ASP A 80 12.35 6.10 1.51
C ASP A 80 12.64 5.04 0.44
N ASP A 81 13.57 5.30 -0.47
CA ASP A 81 13.98 4.35 -1.51
C ASP A 81 14.65 3.09 -0.95
N GLN A 82 15.12 3.13 0.28
CA GLN A 82 15.76 2.00 0.96
C GLN A 82 14.78 1.13 1.74
N ALA A 83 13.55 1.59 1.93
CA ALA A 83 12.52 0.90 2.69
C ALA A 83 11.31 0.55 1.82
N THR A 84 10.65 -0.53 2.14
CA THR A 84 9.34 -0.83 1.57
C THR A 84 8.32 0.12 2.14
N ASP A 85 7.59 0.80 1.26
CA ASP A 85 6.53 1.73 1.63
C ASP A 85 5.14 1.14 1.32
N MET A 86 4.18 1.40 2.19
CA MET A 86 2.81 0.94 2.03
C MET A 86 1.83 2.08 2.27
N ILE A 87 0.85 2.18 1.39
CA ILE A 87 -0.23 3.15 1.47
C ILE A 87 -1.56 2.42 1.60
N LEU A 88 -2.32 2.79 2.62
CA LEU A 88 -3.72 2.42 2.80
C LEU A 88 -4.55 3.67 2.55
N GLY A 89 -5.42 3.66 1.55
CA GLY A 89 -6.11 4.85 1.10
C GLY A 89 -7.62 4.69 1.03
N GLU A 90 -8.30 5.72 1.54
CA GLU A 90 -9.71 6.00 1.28
C GLU A 90 -9.78 7.11 0.24
N ILE A 91 -10.56 6.91 -0.81
CA ILE A 91 -10.66 7.84 -1.93
C ILE A 91 -12.09 8.38 -1.97
N LYS A 92 -12.21 9.69 -1.84
CA LYS A 92 -13.50 10.38 -1.86
C LYS A 92 -13.48 11.50 -2.88
N GLN A 93 -14.59 11.68 -3.56
CA GLN A 93 -14.86 12.88 -4.35
C GLN A 93 -15.48 13.94 -3.43
N GLY A 94 -14.84 15.11 -3.36
CA GLY A 94 -15.30 16.19 -2.47
C GLY A 94 -14.66 16.13 -1.07
N HIS A 95 -15.45 16.16 -0.01
CA HIS A 95 -14.90 16.10 1.34
C HIS A 95 -14.39 14.70 1.68
N ALA A 96 -13.08 14.58 1.89
CA ALA A 96 -12.46 13.35 2.31
C ALA A 96 -12.67 13.12 3.82
N HIS A 97 -13.08 11.92 4.18
CA HIS A 97 -13.11 11.45 5.57
C HIS A 97 -12.76 9.96 5.59
N VAL A 98 -12.08 9.55 6.65
CA VAL A 98 -11.71 8.15 6.83
C VAL A 98 -12.91 7.39 7.40
N ASN A 99 -13.27 6.29 6.77
CA ASN A 99 -14.30 5.38 7.26
C ASN A 99 -13.91 4.86 8.66
N ALA A 100 -14.85 4.84 9.59
CA ALA A 100 -14.62 4.33 10.94
C ALA A 100 -14.11 2.87 10.95
N GLY A 101 -14.59 2.04 10.02
CA GLY A 101 -14.10 0.67 9.84
C GLY A 101 -12.62 0.59 9.46
N ALA A 102 -12.13 1.55 8.68
CA ALA A 102 -10.72 1.64 8.29
C ALA A 102 -9.79 2.01 9.47
N ARG A 103 -10.35 2.47 10.58
CA ARG A 103 -9.63 2.72 11.84
C ARG A 103 -9.73 1.57 12.84
N ASN A 104 -10.33 0.47 12.47
CA ASN A 104 -10.40 -0.72 13.32
C ASN A 104 -9.00 -1.33 13.48
N LEU A 105 -8.43 -1.17 14.66
CA LEU A 105 -7.05 -1.59 14.95
C LEU A 105 -6.83 -3.08 14.73
N ASN A 106 -7.77 -3.92 15.13
CA ASN A 106 -7.66 -5.37 14.97
C ASN A 106 -7.72 -5.79 13.50
N ALA A 107 -8.61 -5.18 12.74
CA ALA A 107 -8.72 -5.43 11.31
C ALA A 107 -7.48 -4.95 10.55
N LEU A 108 -6.95 -3.78 10.87
CA LEU A 108 -5.71 -3.26 10.31
C LEU A 108 -4.52 -4.17 10.64
N ALA A 109 -4.35 -4.56 11.89
CA ALA A 109 -3.26 -5.45 12.31
C ALA A 109 -3.35 -6.82 11.61
N ALA A 110 -4.53 -7.41 11.54
CA ALA A 110 -4.76 -8.67 10.85
C ALA A 110 -4.48 -8.57 9.34
N THR A 111 -4.85 -7.46 8.72
CA THR A 111 -4.59 -7.19 7.31
C THR A 111 -3.11 -7.01 7.03
N LEU A 112 -2.40 -6.22 7.83
CA LEU A 112 -0.96 -6.02 7.71
C LEU A 112 -0.20 -7.33 7.86
N HIS A 113 -0.60 -8.15 8.84
CA HIS A 113 0.00 -9.48 9.04
C HIS A 113 -0.25 -10.42 7.86
N ARG A 114 -1.51 -10.48 7.38
CA ARG A 114 -1.88 -11.32 6.24
C ARG A 114 -1.21 -10.87 4.95
N PHE A 115 -1.04 -9.58 4.77
CA PHE A 115 -0.35 -9.00 3.63
C PHE A 115 1.16 -9.32 3.63
N GLY A 116 1.72 -9.64 4.81
CA GLY A 116 3.10 -10.08 4.96
C GLY A 116 4.13 -8.93 4.99
N CYS A 117 3.68 -7.68 5.18
CA CYS A 117 4.61 -6.55 5.29
C CYS A 117 5.44 -6.57 6.58
N CYS A 118 4.93 -7.24 7.63
CA CYS A 118 5.57 -7.28 8.94
C CYS A 118 5.18 -8.53 9.73
N PRO A 119 6.03 -8.97 10.67
CA PRO A 119 5.68 -10.05 11.59
C PRO A 119 4.45 -9.70 12.43
N ALA A 120 3.71 -10.72 12.90
CA ALA A 120 2.51 -10.54 13.70
C ALA A 120 2.72 -9.62 14.91
N GLY A 121 3.86 -9.71 15.61
CA GLY A 121 4.18 -8.85 16.75
C GLY A 121 4.37 -7.37 16.41
N ARG A 122 4.70 -7.04 15.18
CA ARG A 122 4.84 -5.66 14.71
C ARG A 122 3.55 -5.12 14.07
N ALA A 123 2.68 -5.98 13.57
CA ALA A 123 1.46 -5.58 12.88
C ALA A 123 0.56 -4.69 13.75
N THR A 124 0.40 -5.01 15.02
CA THR A 124 -0.39 -4.20 15.97
C THR A 124 0.24 -2.82 16.19
N ASN A 125 1.55 -2.73 16.32
CA ASN A 125 2.24 -1.46 16.51
C ASN A 125 2.15 -0.59 15.25
N MET A 126 2.31 -1.16 14.08
CA MET A 126 2.12 -0.45 12.82
C MET A 126 0.68 0.01 12.63
N ALA A 127 -0.30 -0.83 12.95
CA ALA A 127 -1.70 -0.45 12.88
C ALA A 127 -2.02 0.75 13.80
N ARG A 128 -1.43 0.81 14.99
CA ARG A 128 -1.59 1.97 15.89
C ARG A 128 -1.03 3.27 15.32
N GLN A 129 -0.02 3.20 14.48
CA GLN A 129 0.55 4.40 13.83
C GLN A 129 -0.33 4.93 12.69
N LEU A 130 -1.20 4.09 12.14
CA LEU A 130 -2.10 4.44 11.04
C LEU A 130 -3.44 5.03 11.53
N VAL A 131 -3.76 4.92 12.79
CA VAL A 131 -5.05 5.35 13.38
C VAL A 131 -4.88 6.73 14.11
#